data_4263c94d7e32ea493285755a920f6863
#
_entry.id   4263c94d7e32ea493285755a920f6863
#
_cell.length_a   1.000
_cell.length_b   1.000
_cell.length_c   1.000
_cell.angle_alpha   90.00
_cell.angle_beta   90.00
_cell.angle_gamma   90.00
#
_symmetry.space_group_name_H-M   'P 1'
#
loop_
_entity.id
_entity.type
_entity.pdbx_description
1 polymer ?
#
loop_
_entity_poly.entity_id
_entity_poly.type
_entity_poly.pdbx_seq_one_letter_code
_entity_poly.pdbx_strand_id
1 'polypeptide(L)'
;MNYHLMIDEKFTDDFIADAERNAPGNNIYLVSLYTPLPLRTKSPLIIYQRSVKKYWFSRIAPHLKSTDQVFIHWLDRRVFDIVLSLPRGMNVGIFSWMGDLIATPTCLFEKEILKPISYAFFKKKKRFRFQKDRSRGEIYNLLLFGRHLWRIVTAPLEWNKKKKVMQRINLFFHWNEFDYHWVKNHYPGFHARLVYFVYDVGLDSTLPVHPIVKDDREKLTIWLGNSATVTNNHFEALEELSHLREERIEIICPLSYGEHPDSVYTRQLIEKGKHIFGNKFIPLLTYLDRDQYYAMFQKVDLVLMNHIRSQAAGNVFAFLKVGKIIFMEEKSTLYQLLRSENIEQIYPMSELQHYSFSALQALTIKGHTNKNGTEIINKRLKERNLKKYLQ
;
A
#
# COMPACT_ATOMS: atom_id res chain seq x y z
N MET A 1 -19.35 -6.53 21.86
CA MET A 1 -18.63 -7.43 20.92
C MET A 1 -18.11 -6.65 19.75
N ASN A 2 -16.89 -6.91 19.30
CA ASN A 2 -16.24 -6.27 18.17
C ASN A 2 -16.26 -7.20 16.96
N TYR A 3 -16.89 -6.78 15.87
CA TYR A 3 -16.95 -7.55 14.63
C TYR A 3 -15.95 -7.00 13.61
N HIS A 4 -14.93 -7.76 13.27
CA HIS A 4 -13.90 -7.39 12.32
C HIS A 4 -14.19 -7.98 10.93
N LEU A 5 -14.48 -7.12 9.95
CA LEU A 5 -14.68 -7.48 8.54
C LEU A 5 -13.35 -7.37 7.81
N MET A 6 -12.71 -8.49 7.50
CA MET A 6 -11.33 -8.58 7.06
C MET A 6 -11.18 -9.28 5.71
N ILE A 7 -10.01 -9.15 5.14
CA ILE A 7 -9.51 -9.95 4.01
C ILE A 7 -8.31 -10.78 4.47
N ASP A 8 -7.99 -11.83 3.73
CA ASP A 8 -6.82 -12.69 4.02
C ASP A 8 -5.53 -12.02 3.51
N GLU A 9 -4.87 -11.28 4.39
CA GLU A 9 -3.65 -10.52 4.12
C GLU A 9 -2.55 -10.81 5.15
N LYS A 10 -1.31 -10.51 4.78
CA LYS A 10 -0.11 -10.81 5.58
C LYS A 10 -0.06 -10.21 6.99
N PHE A 11 -0.87 -9.18 7.26
CA PHE A 11 -0.93 -8.51 8.57
C PHE A 11 -2.13 -8.93 9.41
N THR A 12 -2.94 -9.86 8.93
CA THR A 12 -4.17 -10.28 9.60
C THR A 12 -3.87 -10.99 10.91
N ASP A 13 -2.90 -11.91 10.93
CA ASP A 13 -2.50 -12.62 12.17
C ASP A 13 -1.94 -11.67 13.23
N ASP A 14 -1.07 -10.73 12.83
CA ASP A 14 -0.48 -9.76 13.75
C ASP A 14 -1.56 -8.86 14.37
N PHE A 15 -2.54 -8.43 13.56
CA PHE A 15 -3.67 -7.65 14.06
C PHE A 15 -4.51 -8.45 15.05
N ILE A 16 -4.84 -9.71 14.76
CA ILE A 16 -5.63 -10.59 15.64
C ILE A 16 -4.91 -10.75 16.98
N ALA A 17 -3.62 -11.08 16.95
CA ALA A 17 -2.82 -11.23 18.16
C ALA A 17 -2.83 -9.96 19.03
N ASP A 18 -2.79 -8.79 18.37
CA ASP A 18 -2.83 -7.51 19.06
C ASP A 18 -4.22 -7.17 19.61
N ALA A 19 -5.28 -7.41 18.85
CA ALA A 19 -6.66 -7.20 19.30
C ALA A 19 -7.00 -8.10 20.50
N GLU A 20 -6.58 -9.37 20.49
CA GLU A 20 -6.80 -10.31 21.60
C GLU A 20 -5.99 -9.92 22.85
N ARG A 21 -4.78 -9.35 22.71
CA ARG A 21 -4.05 -8.82 23.88
C ARG A 21 -4.78 -7.65 24.54
N ASN A 22 -5.52 -6.84 23.75
CA ASN A 22 -6.19 -5.63 24.23
C ASN A 22 -7.64 -5.87 24.71
N ALA A 23 -8.34 -6.83 24.10
CA ALA A 23 -9.74 -7.17 24.40
C ALA A 23 -9.99 -8.68 24.19
N PRO A 24 -9.42 -9.55 25.06
CA PRO A 24 -9.46 -10.99 24.86
C PRO A 24 -10.90 -11.51 24.87
N GLY A 25 -11.25 -12.33 23.88
CA GLY A 25 -12.57 -12.96 23.74
C GLY A 25 -13.72 -12.00 23.43
N ASN A 26 -13.43 -10.72 23.18
CA ASN A 26 -14.45 -9.73 22.82
C ASN A 26 -14.49 -9.44 21.29
N ASN A 27 -13.84 -10.28 20.48
CA ASN A 27 -13.68 -10.05 19.07
C ASN A 27 -14.18 -11.22 18.23
N ILE A 28 -14.76 -10.94 17.07
CA ILE A 28 -15.17 -11.91 16.05
C ILE A 28 -14.53 -11.49 14.72
N TYR A 29 -13.74 -12.38 14.11
CA TYR A 29 -12.98 -12.10 12.89
C TYR A 29 -13.60 -12.80 11.69
N LEU A 30 -14.26 -12.03 10.83
CA LEU A 30 -14.89 -12.50 9.60
C LEU A 30 -13.98 -12.22 8.42
N VAL A 31 -13.34 -13.25 7.88
CA VAL A 31 -12.44 -13.11 6.75
C VAL A 31 -13.10 -13.55 5.45
N SER A 32 -13.14 -12.64 4.49
CA SER A 32 -13.63 -12.92 3.15
C SER A 32 -12.60 -13.69 2.34
N LEU A 33 -12.94 -14.89 1.86
CA LEU A 33 -12.12 -15.65 0.94
C LEU A 33 -12.02 -14.91 -0.41
N TYR A 34 -10.87 -14.31 -0.66
CA TYR A 34 -10.61 -13.53 -1.86
C TYR A 34 -9.83 -14.30 -2.92
N THR A 35 -8.95 -15.20 -2.49
CA THR A 35 -8.06 -15.98 -3.34
C THR A 35 -8.25 -17.47 -3.12
N PRO A 36 -7.93 -18.31 -4.12
CA PRO A 36 -7.80 -19.74 -3.89
C PRO A 36 -6.64 -20.02 -2.91
N LEU A 37 -6.78 -21.10 -2.14
CA LEU A 37 -5.79 -21.62 -1.21
C LEU A 37 -4.37 -21.67 -1.81
N PRO A 38 -3.30 -21.50 -0.99
CA PRO A 38 -3.32 -21.53 0.47
C PRO A 38 -3.67 -20.17 1.12
N LEU A 39 -4.33 -20.24 2.28
CA LEU A 39 -4.63 -19.08 3.10
C LEU A 39 -3.33 -18.54 3.71
N ARG A 40 -3.21 -17.21 3.78
CA ARG A 40 -2.06 -16.55 4.40
C ARG A 40 -2.16 -16.54 5.90
N THR A 41 -3.37 -16.33 6.40
CA THR A 41 -3.67 -16.22 7.83
C THR A 41 -3.78 -17.60 8.47
N LYS A 42 -3.14 -17.78 9.61
CA LYS A 42 -3.03 -19.04 10.34
C LYS A 42 -3.82 -19.06 11.65
N SER A 43 -4.32 -17.92 12.12
CA SER A 43 -5.05 -17.81 13.37
C SER A 43 -6.27 -18.74 13.41
N PRO A 44 -6.47 -19.53 14.48
CA PRO A 44 -7.64 -20.39 14.65
C PRO A 44 -8.92 -19.60 14.97
N LEU A 45 -8.82 -18.30 15.27
CA LEU A 45 -9.95 -17.44 15.65
C LEU A 45 -10.75 -16.93 14.45
N ILE A 46 -10.34 -17.25 13.23
CA ILE A 46 -10.93 -16.72 12.03
C ILE A 46 -12.13 -17.55 11.58
N ILE A 47 -13.20 -16.85 11.24
CA ILE A 47 -14.37 -17.40 10.56
C ILE A 47 -14.26 -17.07 9.07
N TYR A 48 -13.83 -18.03 8.27
CA TYR A 48 -13.75 -17.87 6.82
C TYR A 48 -15.11 -18.02 6.16
N GLN A 49 -15.45 -17.04 5.30
CA GLN A 49 -16.70 -17.07 4.56
C GLN A 49 -16.51 -16.69 3.09
N ARG A 50 -17.03 -17.52 2.16
CA ARG A 50 -17.12 -17.17 0.73
C ARG A 50 -18.02 -15.96 0.49
N SER A 51 -19.05 -15.79 1.32
CA SER A 51 -19.95 -14.65 1.31
C SER A 51 -20.15 -14.13 2.73
N VAL A 52 -19.28 -13.22 3.15
CA VAL A 52 -19.38 -12.52 4.44
C VAL A 52 -20.75 -11.85 4.59
N LYS A 53 -21.29 -11.26 3.51
CA LYS A 53 -22.62 -10.66 3.50
C LYS A 53 -23.71 -11.66 3.87
N LYS A 54 -23.76 -12.85 3.23
CA LYS A 54 -24.77 -13.88 3.53
C LYS A 54 -24.66 -14.35 4.98
N TYR A 55 -23.43 -14.63 5.44
CA TYR A 55 -23.18 -15.06 6.82
C TYR A 55 -23.60 -13.99 7.82
N TRP A 56 -23.26 -12.72 7.56
CA TRP A 56 -23.65 -11.59 8.40
C TRP A 56 -25.15 -11.54 8.63
N PHE A 57 -25.95 -11.48 7.56
CA PHE A 57 -27.41 -11.33 7.67
C PHE A 57 -28.10 -12.55 8.26
N SER A 58 -27.55 -13.76 8.10
CA SER A 58 -28.17 -14.99 8.61
C SER A 58 -27.75 -15.35 10.04
N ARG A 59 -26.56 -14.92 10.49
CA ARG A 59 -25.98 -15.40 11.74
C ARG A 59 -25.62 -14.31 12.75
N ILE A 60 -25.33 -13.09 12.30
CA ILE A 60 -24.86 -12.01 13.17
C ILE A 60 -25.93 -10.93 13.34
N ALA A 61 -26.45 -10.38 12.25
CA ALA A 61 -27.39 -9.28 12.30
C ALA A 61 -28.61 -9.51 13.20
N PRO A 62 -29.21 -10.73 13.30
CA PRO A 62 -30.34 -11.00 14.20
C PRO A 62 -30.00 -10.88 15.70
N HIS A 63 -28.72 -10.98 16.06
CA HIS A 63 -28.26 -10.97 17.46
C HIS A 63 -27.44 -9.72 17.82
N LEU A 64 -27.38 -8.75 16.91
CA LEU A 64 -26.58 -7.53 17.07
C LEU A 64 -27.15 -6.65 18.18
N LYS A 65 -26.30 -6.21 19.09
CA LYS A 65 -26.64 -5.32 20.21
C LYS A 65 -26.21 -3.88 19.91
N SER A 66 -26.86 -2.90 20.52
CA SER A 66 -26.53 -1.48 20.38
C SER A 66 -25.12 -1.14 20.88
N THR A 67 -24.57 -1.96 21.78
CA THR A 67 -23.21 -1.83 22.33
C THR A 67 -22.13 -2.47 21.46
N ASP A 68 -22.52 -3.21 20.42
CA ASP A 68 -21.57 -3.87 19.51
C ASP A 68 -20.93 -2.83 18.60
N GLN A 69 -19.73 -3.16 18.09
CA GLN A 69 -18.95 -2.33 17.18
C GLN A 69 -18.57 -3.11 15.93
N VAL A 70 -18.46 -2.42 14.80
CA VAL A 70 -18.04 -3.03 13.53
C VAL A 70 -16.80 -2.35 13.01
N PHE A 71 -15.77 -3.13 12.70
CA PHE A 71 -14.49 -2.67 12.18
C PHE A 71 -14.23 -3.24 10.79
N ILE A 72 -13.91 -2.36 9.84
CA ILE A 72 -13.64 -2.69 8.45
C ILE A 72 -12.14 -2.64 8.23
N HIS A 73 -11.52 -3.70 7.70
CA HIS A 73 -10.09 -3.74 7.38
C HIS A 73 -9.80 -3.61 5.90
N TRP A 74 -10.82 -3.68 5.06
CA TRP A 74 -10.75 -3.42 3.62
C TRP A 74 -12.13 -3.02 3.09
N LEU A 75 -12.23 -1.82 2.57
CA LEU A 75 -13.50 -1.27 2.12
C LEU A 75 -13.78 -1.57 0.66
N ASP A 76 -14.55 -2.62 0.41
CA ASP A 76 -15.07 -2.94 -0.91
C ASP A 76 -16.56 -3.32 -0.88
N ARG A 77 -17.13 -3.62 -2.07
CA ARG A 77 -18.56 -3.93 -2.24
C ARG A 77 -19.09 -5.07 -1.37
N ARG A 78 -18.23 -5.95 -0.85
CA ARG A 78 -18.64 -7.11 0.00
C ARG A 78 -19.17 -6.66 1.35
N VAL A 79 -18.70 -5.52 1.85
CA VAL A 79 -19.06 -4.99 3.17
C VAL A 79 -20.04 -3.81 3.11
N PHE A 80 -20.29 -3.22 1.93
CA PHE A 80 -21.14 -2.02 1.82
C PHE A 80 -22.55 -2.23 2.38
N ASP A 81 -23.23 -3.30 1.98
CA ASP A 81 -24.60 -3.56 2.42
C ASP A 81 -24.66 -3.88 3.92
N ILE A 82 -23.63 -4.51 4.47
CA ILE A 82 -23.49 -4.75 5.90
C ILE A 82 -23.48 -3.42 6.63
N VAL A 83 -22.54 -2.52 6.29
CA VAL A 83 -22.36 -1.23 6.96
C VAL A 83 -23.60 -0.34 6.83
N LEU A 84 -24.24 -0.34 5.65
CA LEU A 84 -25.45 0.46 5.42
C LEU A 84 -26.67 -0.06 6.16
N SER A 85 -26.70 -1.33 6.56
CA SER A 85 -27.79 -1.94 7.34
C SER A 85 -27.64 -1.78 8.85
N LEU A 86 -26.48 -1.33 9.33
CA LEU A 86 -26.24 -1.18 10.77
C LEU A 86 -27.16 -0.10 11.38
N PRO A 87 -27.63 -0.28 12.63
CA PRO A 87 -28.41 0.71 13.33
C PRO A 87 -27.72 2.09 13.36
N ARG A 88 -28.52 3.16 13.32
CA ARG A 88 -28.00 4.52 13.52
C ARG A 88 -27.44 4.63 14.94
N GLY A 89 -26.24 5.20 15.10
CA GLY A 89 -25.57 5.33 16.39
C GLY A 89 -24.62 4.20 16.75
N MET A 90 -24.62 3.08 16.00
CA MET A 90 -23.61 2.03 16.17
C MET A 90 -22.22 2.54 15.76
N ASN A 91 -21.19 2.21 16.54
CA ASN A 91 -19.81 2.55 16.22
C ASN A 91 -19.31 1.73 15.04
N VAL A 92 -18.83 2.42 14.01
CA VAL A 92 -18.20 1.83 12.83
C VAL A 92 -16.81 2.40 12.67
N GLY A 93 -15.80 1.55 12.74
CA GLY A 93 -14.40 1.91 12.51
C GLY A 93 -13.86 1.38 11.19
N ILE A 94 -12.88 2.06 10.62
CA ILE A 94 -12.11 1.54 9.49
C ILE A 94 -10.62 1.59 9.79
N PHE A 95 -9.93 0.45 9.60
CA PHE A 95 -8.48 0.35 9.57
C PHE A 95 -8.02 0.50 8.12
N SER A 96 -7.70 1.73 7.74
CA SER A 96 -7.47 2.07 6.33
C SER A 96 -6.08 1.70 5.85
N TRP A 97 -6.02 1.10 4.66
CA TRP A 97 -4.80 0.86 3.88
C TRP A 97 -4.61 1.88 2.76
N MET A 98 -5.49 2.86 2.64
CA MET A 98 -5.58 3.84 1.56
C MET A 98 -5.79 3.25 0.16
N GLY A 99 -5.22 2.08 -0.14
CA GLY A 99 -5.42 1.41 -1.42
C GLY A 99 -6.88 1.12 -1.74
N ASP A 100 -7.64 0.70 -0.74
CA ASP A 100 -9.08 0.46 -0.83
C ASP A 100 -9.90 1.73 -1.02
N LEU A 101 -9.47 2.86 -0.45
CA LEU A 101 -10.14 4.15 -0.58
C LEU A 101 -9.85 4.81 -1.92
N ILE A 102 -8.61 4.76 -2.39
CA ILE A 102 -8.19 5.31 -3.68
C ILE A 102 -8.73 4.48 -4.86
N ALA A 103 -8.77 3.15 -4.73
CA ALA A 103 -9.35 2.29 -5.75
C ALA A 103 -10.87 2.47 -5.84
N THR A 104 -11.32 3.19 -6.83
CA THR A 104 -12.74 3.41 -7.10
C THR A 104 -13.19 2.65 -8.33
N PRO A 105 -14.47 2.22 -8.41
CA PRO A 105 -14.99 1.52 -9.59
C PRO A 105 -14.90 2.37 -10.87
N THR A 106 -14.94 3.69 -10.72
CA THR A 106 -14.92 4.68 -11.80
C THR A 106 -13.54 5.21 -12.11
N CYS A 107 -12.53 4.76 -11.36
CA CYS A 107 -11.16 5.23 -11.53
C CYS A 107 -11.05 6.78 -11.46
N LEU A 108 -11.66 7.39 -10.45
CA LEU A 108 -11.74 8.86 -10.34
C LEU A 108 -10.38 9.48 -9.99
N PHE A 109 -9.57 8.79 -9.20
CA PHE A 109 -8.36 9.37 -8.62
C PHE A 109 -7.07 9.05 -9.39
N GLU A 110 -7.16 8.31 -10.52
CA GLU A 110 -5.94 7.92 -11.25
C GLU A 110 -5.15 9.10 -11.81
N LYS A 111 -5.83 10.19 -12.18
CA LYS A 111 -5.14 11.43 -12.62
C LYS A 111 -4.35 12.10 -11.50
N GLU A 112 -4.77 11.88 -10.26
CA GLU A 112 -4.13 12.50 -9.10
C GLU A 112 -2.94 11.68 -8.59
N ILE A 113 -2.98 10.35 -8.78
CA ILE A 113 -1.98 9.41 -8.27
C ILE A 113 -0.99 8.90 -9.31
N LEU A 114 -1.21 9.22 -10.59
CA LEU A 114 -0.33 8.84 -11.69
C LEU A 114 0.26 10.08 -12.36
N LYS A 115 1.56 10.03 -12.57
CA LYS A 115 2.28 11.00 -13.40
C LYS A 115 1.92 10.81 -14.90
N PRO A 116 2.21 11.76 -15.78
CA PRO A 116 1.67 11.79 -17.16
C PRO A 116 1.93 10.53 -17.98
N ILE A 117 3.15 9.99 -17.97
CA ILE A 117 3.52 8.79 -18.75
C ILE A 117 2.80 7.56 -18.20
N SER A 118 2.85 7.37 -16.89
CA SER A 118 2.16 6.28 -16.20
C SER A 118 0.64 6.37 -16.36
N TYR A 119 0.07 7.58 -16.36
CA TYR A 119 -1.34 7.78 -16.62
C TYR A 119 -1.72 7.45 -18.09
N ALA A 120 -0.91 7.87 -19.05
CA ALA A 120 -1.13 7.54 -20.46
C ALA A 120 -1.09 6.02 -20.69
N PHE A 121 -0.12 5.32 -20.07
CA PHE A 121 -0.04 3.87 -20.06
C PHE A 121 -1.30 3.24 -19.44
N PHE A 122 -1.70 3.70 -18.26
CA PHE A 122 -2.87 3.20 -17.55
C PHE A 122 -4.15 3.39 -18.38
N LYS A 123 -4.33 4.56 -19.00
CA LYS A 123 -5.48 4.86 -19.86
C LYS A 123 -5.52 3.95 -21.10
N LYS A 124 -4.37 3.70 -21.73
CA LYS A 124 -4.24 2.75 -22.83
C LYS A 124 -4.61 1.33 -22.39
N LYS A 125 -4.09 0.88 -21.24
CA LYS A 125 -4.41 -0.42 -20.62
C LYS A 125 -5.91 -0.53 -20.30
N LYS A 126 -6.55 0.54 -19.82
CA LYS A 126 -7.97 0.57 -19.47
C LYS A 126 -8.87 0.36 -20.68
N ARG A 127 -8.51 0.92 -21.86
CA ARG A 127 -9.21 0.66 -23.12
C ARG A 127 -9.24 -0.82 -23.51
N PHE A 128 -8.23 -1.61 -23.08
CA PHE A 128 -8.06 -3.04 -23.39
C PHE A 128 -8.26 -3.94 -22.17
N ARG A 129 -8.96 -3.47 -21.13
CA ARG A 129 -9.10 -4.20 -19.85
C ARG A 129 -9.86 -5.52 -19.93
N PHE A 130 -10.54 -5.79 -21.02
CA PHE A 130 -11.03 -7.12 -21.30
C PHE A 130 -9.88 -7.97 -21.90
N GLN A 131 -9.15 -8.69 -21.06
CA GLN A 131 -8.24 -9.73 -21.54
C GLN A 131 -9.00 -11.04 -21.62
N LYS A 132 -9.14 -11.54 -22.86
CA LYS A 132 -9.65 -12.87 -23.13
C LYS A 132 -8.70 -13.87 -22.45
N ASP A 133 -9.23 -14.72 -21.59
CA ASP A 133 -8.46 -15.82 -21.01
C ASP A 133 -8.32 -16.90 -22.10
N ARG A 134 -7.14 -16.95 -22.73
CA ARG A 134 -6.86 -17.88 -23.83
C ARG A 134 -6.82 -19.35 -23.39
N SER A 135 -6.72 -19.61 -22.07
CA SER A 135 -6.73 -20.97 -21.52
C SER A 135 -8.14 -21.52 -21.35
N ARG A 136 -9.16 -20.68 -21.49
CA ARG A 136 -10.56 -21.04 -21.27
C ARG A 136 -11.42 -20.79 -22.50
N GLY A 137 -12.47 -21.60 -22.66
CA GLY A 137 -13.35 -21.58 -23.84
C GLY A 137 -14.09 -20.26 -24.06
N GLU A 138 -14.68 -20.10 -25.24
CA GLU A 138 -15.35 -18.84 -25.66
C GLU A 138 -16.53 -18.44 -24.77
N ILE A 139 -17.31 -19.41 -24.29
CA ILE A 139 -18.45 -19.17 -23.38
C ILE A 139 -17.97 -18.52 -22.09
N TYR A 140 -16.84 -18.98 -21.53
CA TYR A 140 -16.26 -18.38 -20.34
C TYR A 140 -15.83 -16.91 -20.58
N ASN A 141 -15.22 -16.67 -21.73
CA ASN A 141 -14.80 -15.31 -22.13
C ASN A 141 -15.99 -14.38 -22.38
N LEU A 142 -17.09 -14.88 -22.92
CA LEU A 142 -18.33 -14.13 -23.08
C LEU A 142 -18.94 -13.76 -21.71
N LEU A 143 -18.96 -14.68 -20.76
CA LEU A 143 -19.40 -14.42 -19.38
C LEU A 143 -18.48 -13.39 -18.69
N LEU A 144 -17.17 -13.48 -18.87
CA LEU A 144 -16.23 -12.47 -18.35
C LEU A 144 -16.48 -11.09 -18.96
N PHE A 145 -16.76 -11.01 -20.25
CA PHE A 145 -17.09 -9.77 -20.92
C PHE A 145 -18.40 -9.18 -20.41
N GLY A 146 -19.45 -9.99 -20.27
CA GLY A 146 -20.71 -9.57 -19.65
C GLY A 146 -20.53 -9.03 -18.23
N ARG A 147 -19.71 -9.70 -17.41
CA ARG A 147 -19.33 -9.22 -16.06
C ARG A 147 -18.54 -7.90 -16.12
N HIS A 148 -17.71 -7.73 -17.11
CA HIS A 148 -16.96 -6.48 -17.29
C HIS A 148 -17.89 -5.31 -17.65
N LEU A 149 -18.80 -5.50 -18.61
CA LEU A 149 -19.81 -4.49 -18.95
C LEU A 149 -20.71 -4.15 -17.77
N TRP A 150 -21.18 -5.16 -17.05
CA TRP A 150 -21.97 -4.98 -15.81
C TRP A 150 -21.24 -4.12 -14.79
N ARG A 151 -19.93 -4.35 -14.57
CA ARG A 151 -19.12 -3.54 -13.66
C ARG A 151 -19.02 -2.08 -14.10
N ILE A 152 -18.90 -1.82 -15.40
CA ILE A 152 -18.85 -0.45 -15.92
C ILE A 152 -20.19 0.25 -15.67
N VAL A 153 -21.30 -0.39 -15.98
CA VAL A 153 -22.65 0.18 -15.81
C VAL A 153 -22.96 0.40 -14.32
N THR A 154 -22.57 -0.51 -13.44
CA THR A 154 -22.86 -0.41 -12.01
C THR A 154 -21.84 0.44 -11.23
N ALA A 155 -20.72 0.83 -11.84
CA ALA A 155 -19.67 1.60 -11.18
C ALA A 155 -20.15 2.90 -10.49
N PRO A 156 -21.03 3.73 -11.10
CA PRO A 156 -21.55 4.93 -10.43
C PRO A 156 -22.38 4.59 -9.19
N LEU A 157 -23.19 3.53 -9.24
CA LEU A 157 -23.98 3.06 -8.09
C LEU A 157 -23.10 2.53 -6.98
N GLU A 158 -22.05 1.78 -7.32
CA GLU A 158 -21.07 1.28 -6.36
C GLU A 158 -20.31 2.44 -5.70
N TRP A 159 -19.93 3.45 -6.46
CA TRP A 159 -19.31 4.66 -5.94
C TRP A 159 -20.23 5.43 -4.98
N ASN A 160 -21.50 5.59 -5.33
CA ASN A 160 -22.48 6.23 -4.46
C ASN A 160 -22.69 5.43 -3.16
N LYS A 161 -22.74 4.10 -3.23
CA LYS A 161 -22.78 3.26 -2.03
C LYS A 161 -21.53 3.45 -1.17
N LYS A 162 -20.35 3.46 -1.77
CA LYS A 162 -19.08 3.67 -1.07
C LYS A 162 -19.06 5.00 -0.32
N LYS A 163 -19.50 6.09 -0.96
CA LYS A 163 -19.64 7.40 -0.29
C LYS A 163 -20.58 7.34 0.92
N LYS A 164 -21.74 6.70 0.79
CA LYS A 164 -22.68 6.52 1.91
C LYS A 164 -22.08 5.68 3.04
N VAL A 165 -21.29 4.65 2.73
CA VAL A 165 -20.56 3.88 3.74
C VAL A 165 -19.55 4.75 4.47
N MET A 166 -18.78 5.56 3.75
CA MET A 166 -17.81 6.49 4.36
C MET A 166 -18.49 7.50 5.32
N GLN A 167 -19.72 7.91 5.04
CA GLN A 167 -20.53 8.75 5.93
C GLN A 167 -21.00 8.03 7.20
N ARG A 168 -20.95 6.70 7.24
CA ARG A 168 -21.32 5.88 8.41
C ARG A 168 -20.16 5.60 9.35
N ILE A 169 -18.92 5.90 8.91
CA ILE A 169 -17.71 5.63 9.68
C ILE A 169 -17.55 6.72 10.74
N ASN A 170 -17.34 6.28 12.00
CA ASN A 170 -17.13 7.14 13.16
C ASN A 170 -15.64 7.24 13.54
N LEU A 171 -14.87 6.16 13.30
CA LEU A 171 -13.48 6.05 13.68
C LEU A 171 -12.63 5.68 12.45
N PHE A 172 -11.61 6.48 12.18
CA PHE A 172 -10.66 6.25 11.10
C PHE A 172 -9.29 5.89 11.70
N PHE A 173 -8.96 4.61 11.70
CA PHE A 173 -7.69 4.11 12.23
C PHE A 173 -6.63 4.22 11.15
N HIS A 174 -5.70 5.13 11.35
CA HIS A 174 -4.60 5.36 10.41
C HIS A 174 -3.42 6.04 11.11
N TRP A 175 -2.24 5.91 10.55
CA TRP A 175 -1.02 6.45 11.13
C TRP A 175 -0.58 7.80 10.54
N ASN A 176 -1.10 8.17 9.36
CA ASN A 176 -0.73 9.37 8.62
C ASN A 176 -1.92 10.33 8.52
N GLU A 177 -1.81 11.49 9.16
CA GLU A 177 -2.83 12.53 9.14
C GLU A 177 -3.05 13.16 7.77
N PHE A 178 -2.04 13.21 6.90
CA PHE A 178 -2.18 13.73 5.54
C PHE A 178 -3.06 12.81 4.69
N ASP A 179 -3.00 11.49 4.88
CA ASP A 179 -3.94 10.54 4.28
C ASP A 179 -5.37 10.76 4.79
N TYR A 180 -5.54 11.02 6.09
CA TYR A 180 -6.84 11.35 6.66
C TYR A 180 -7.41 12.63 6.05
N HIS A 181 -6.60 13.69 5.90
CA HIS A 181 -7.03 14.92 5.24
C HIS A 181 -7.35 14.70 3.77
N TRP A 182 -6.58 13.87 3.06
CA TRP A 182 -6.91 13.47 1.71
C TRP A 182 -8.30 12.82 1.65
N VAL A 183 -8.62 11.89 2.57
CA VAL A 183 -9.94 11.25 2.63
C VAL A 183 -11.04 12.26 2.89
N LYS A 184 -10.86 13.19 3.83
CA LYS A 184 -11.84 14.26 4.09
C LYS A 184 -12.15 15.10 2.86
N ASN A 185 -11.16 15.38 2.05
CA ASN A 185 -11.31 16.21 0.85
C ASN A 185 -12.00 15.46 -0.30
N HIS A 186 -11.87 14.13 -0.36
CA HIS A 186 -12.36 13.32 -1.49
C HIS A 186 -13.66 12.56 -1.22
N TYR A 187 -14.07 12.46 0.06
CA TYR A 187 -15.30 11.78 0.46
C TYR A 187 -16.28 12.74 1.12
N PRO A 188 -17.23 13.34 0.36
CA PRO A 188 -18.20 14.30 0.90
C PRO A 188 -19.00 13.71 2.07
N GLY A 189 -19.07 14.48 3.17
CA GLY A 189 -19.77 14.04 4.38
C GLY A 189 -19.01 13.04 5.25
N PHE A 190 -17.74 12.75 4.96
CA PHE A 190 -16.87 11.99 5.86
C PHE A 190 -16.53 12.83 7.10
N HIS A 191 -16.86 12.29 8.29
CA HIS A 191 -16.73 12.99 9.56
C HIS A 191 -16.05 12.15 10.65
N ALA A 192 -15.53 10.98 10.32
CA ALA A 192 -14.88 10.10 11.28
C ALA A 192 -13.71 10.81 11.98
N ARG A 193 -13.54 10.51 13.26
CA ARG A 193 -12.39 10.96 14.04
C ARG A 193 -11.15 10.13 13.67
N LEU A 194 -10.01 10.78 13.46
CA LEU A 194 -8.72 10.10 13.31
C LEU A 194 -8.33 9.46 14.64
N VAL A 195 -7.94 8.21 14.55
CA VAL A 195 -7.34 7.41 15.64
C VAL A 195 -5.99 6.92 15.15
N TYR A 196 -4.92 7.33 15.82
CA TYR A 196 -3.60 6.86 15.43
C TYR A 196 -3.46 5.36 15.63
N PHE A 197 -3.17 4.68 14.55
CA PHE A 197 -2.96 3.26 14.50
C PHE A 197 -1.99 2.90 13.37
N VAL A 198 -1.02 2.06 13.69
CA VAL A 198 -0.12 1.46 12.72
C VAL A 198 -0.12 -0.06 12.94
N TYR A 199 -0.15 -0.83 11.86
CA TYR A 199 0.09 -2.26 11.96
C TYR A 199 1.53 -2.50 12.40
N ASP A 200 1.73 -3.46 13.29
CA ASP A 200 3.07 -3.89 13.64
C ASP A 200 3.65 -4.67 12.45
N VAL A 201 4.52 -4.01 11.72
CA VAL A 201 5.16 -4.58 10.53
C VAL A 201 6.52 -5.22 10.87
N GLY A 202 6.79 -5.41 12.16
CA GLY A 202 8.03 -6.03 12.63
C GLY A 202 9.28 -5.23 12.31
N LEU A 203 9.17 -3.90 12.25
CA LEU A 203 10.31 -3.02 11.98
C LEU A 203 11.33 -2.97 13.13
N ASP A 204 10.93 -3.43 14.32
CA ASP A 204 11.77 -3.26 15.51
C ASP A 204 12.85 -4.34 15.70
N SER A 205 12.72 -5.54 15.16
CA SER A 205 13.53 -6.64 15.62
C SER A 205 14.58 -7.20 14.66
N THR A 206 14.49 -6.98 13.36
CA THR A 206 15.27 -7.78 12.41
C THR A 206 16.21 -7.01 11.47
N LEU A 207 16.15 -5.69 11.44
CA LEU A 207 17.09 -4.93 10.61
C LEU A 207 18.40 -4.65 11.39
N PRO A 208 19.50 -5.29 11.01
CA PRO A 208 20.78 -4.95 11.60
C PRO A 208 21.13 -3.48 11.28
N VAL A 209 21.39 -2.70 12.32
CA VAL A 209 21.72 -1.26 12.23
C VAL A 209 23.17 -1.02 11.78
N HIS A 210 23.89 -2.05 11.38
CA HIS A 210 25.28 -1.91 11.00
C HIS A 210 25.40 -1.49 9.54
N PRO A 211 25.96 -0.30 9.24
CA PRO A 211 26.26 0.05 7.86
C PRO A 211 27.28 -0.97 7.31
N ILE A 212 26.93 -1.65 6.23
CA ILE A 212 27.93 -2.41 5.49
C ILE A 212 28.85 -1.37 4.84
N VAL A 213 30.13 -1.40 5.21
CA VAL A 213 31.14 -0.67 4.46
C VAL A 213 31.21 -1.32 3.08
N LYS A 214 30.88 -0.59 2.03
CA LYS A 214 31.01 -1.10 0.66
C LYS A 214 32.48 -1.14 0.28
N ASP A 215 32.88 -2.22 -0.35
CA ASP A 215 34.21 -2.35 -0.96
C ASP A 215 34.35 -1.44 -2.19
N ASP A 216 33.27 -1.13 -2.89
CA ASP A 216 33.25 -0.27 -4.09
C ASP A 216 32.44 1.02 -3.84
N ARG A 217 33.13 2.05 -3.32
CA ARG A 217 32.55 3.39 -3.13
C ARG A 217 32.34 4.16 -4.43
N GLU A 218 32.86 3.68 -5.54
CA GLU A 218 32.73 4.34 -6.84
C GLU A 218 31.40 4.03 -7.54
N LYS A 219 30.65 3.03 -7.07
CA LYS A 219 29.37 2.61 -7.63
C LYS A 219 28.20 3.02 -6.73
N LEU A 220 27.13 3.61 -7.30
CA LEU A 220 25.87 3.84 -6.59
C LEU A 220 24.85 2.73 -6.90
N THR A 221 24.33 2.09 -5.86
CA THR A 221 23.20 1.15 -5.95
C THR A 221 21.91 1.88 -5.63
N ILE A 222 21.03 1.98 -6.61
CA ILE A 222 19.77 2.72 -6.54
C ILE A 222 18.60 1.71 -6.42
N TRP A 223 17.72 1.92 -5.45
CA TRP A 223 16.50 1.15 -5.32
C TRP A 223 15.32 1.92 -5.91
N LEU A 224 14.58 1.33 -6.85
CA LEU A 224 13.51 1.98 -7.57
C LEU A 224 12.14 1.36 -7.26
N GLY A 225 11.30 2.08 -6.53
CA GLY A 225 9.93 1.67 -6.20
C GLY A 225 9.84 0.50 -5.22
N ASN A 226 8.68 -0.17 -5.19
CA ASN A 226 8.44 -1.27 -4.25
C ASN A 226 7.67 -2.47 -4.83
N SER A 227 7.12 -2.35 -6.02
CA SER A 227 6.26 -3.39 -6.60
C SER A 227 5.95 -3.12 -8.07
N ALA A 228 5.55 -4.14 -8.82
CA ALA A 228 5.11 -4.03 -10.21
C ALA A 228 3.72 -3.37 -10.32
N THR A 229 3.53 -2.17 -9.78
CA THR A 229 2.28 -1.43 -9.90
C THR A 229 2.49 -0.09 -10.58
N VAL A 230 1.57 0.30 -11.45
CA VAL A 230 1.65 1.56 -12.21
C VAL A 230 1.72 2.79 -11.31
N THR A 231 1.20 2.70 -10.08
CA THR A 231 1.23 3.79 -9.10
C THR A 231 2.62 4.10 -8.53
N ASN A 232 3.63 3.28 -8.82
CA ASN A 232 5.03 3.63 -8.54
C ASN A 232 5.58 4.70 -9.49
N ASN A 233 4.87 5.00 -10.60
CA ASN A 233 5.32 5.95 -11.63
C ASN A 233 6.76 5.68 -12.10
N HIS A 234 7.08 4.39 -12.31
CA HIS A 234 8.44 3.95 -12.66
C HIS A 234 8.93 4.55 -13.97
N PHE A 235 8.04 4.74 -14.95
CA PHE A 235 8.42 5.27 -16.26
C PHE A 235 9.01 6.68 -16.15
N GLU A 236 8.40 7.51 -15.31
CA GLU A 236 8.89 8.86 -15.03
C GLU A 236 10.20 8.83 -14.23
N ALA A 237 10.28 7.94 -13.24
CA ALA A 237 11.51 7.82 -12.45
C ALA A 237 12.71 7.35 -13.30
N LEU A 238 12.50 6.47 -14.28
CA LEU A 238 13.55 6.08 -15.25
C LEU A 238 13.99 7.26 -16.13
N GLU A 239 13.07 8.13 -16.54
CA GLU A 239 13.40 9.36 -17.27
C GLU A 239 14.23 10.31 -16.41
N GLU A 240 13.81 10.55 -15.17
CA GLU A 240 14.51 11.41 -14.22
C GLU A 240 15.93 10.89 -13.90
N LEU A 241 16.14 9.57 -13.89
CA LEU A 241 17.45 8.93 -13.72
C LEU A 241 18.32 8.94 -14.99
N SER A 242 17.76 9.22 -16.16
CA SER A 242 18.45 8.99 -17.44
C SER A 242 19.74 9.80 -17.62
N HIS A 243 19.89 10.93 -16.90
CA HIS A 243 21.13 11.73 -16.92
C HIS A 243 22.32 10.98 -16.31
N LEU A 244 22.08 9.94 -15.50
CA LEU A 244 23.13 9.11 -14.87
C LEU A 244 23.42 7.83 -15.68
N ARG A 245 22.88 7.66 -16.89
CA ARG A 245 22.99 6.41 -17.65
C ARG A 245 24.44 5.99 -17.95
N GLU A 246 25.35 6.94 -18.13
CA GLU A 246 26.77 6.65 -18.40
C GLU A 246 27.59 6.42 -17.11
N GLU A 247 27.04 6.79 -15.95
CA GLU A 247 27.71 6.69 -14.66
C GLU A 247 27.78 5.25 -14.12
N ARG A 248 28.61 5.02 -13.12
CA ARG A 248 28.73 3.72 -12.42
C ARG A 248 27.59 3.50 -11.45
N ILE A 249 26.42 3.23 -11.97
CA ILE A 249 25.20 2.97 -11.19
C ILE A 249 24.69 1.54 -11.40
N GLU A 250 23.87 1.07 -10.44
CA GLU A 250 23.07 -0.13 -10.55
C GLU A 250 21.67 0.19 -10.02
N ILE A 251 20.62 -0.18 -10.78
CA ILE A 251 19.24 0.11 -10.42
C ILE A 251 18.52 -1.21 -10.12
N ILE A 252 18.17 -1.43 -8.86
CA ILE A 252 17.40 -2.58 -8.40
C ILE A 252 15.92 -2.18 -8.38
N CYS A 253 15.09 -2.87 -9.17
CA CYS A 253 13.67 -2.56 -9.28
C CYS A 253 12.83 -3.78 -8.84
N PRO A 254 12.16 -3.74 -7.66
CA PRO A 254 11.32 -4.84 -7.18
C PRO A 254 10.04 -4.95 -8.00
N LEU A 255 9.87 -6.09 -8.67
CA LEU A 255 8.73 -6.39 -9.54
C LEU A 255 8.09 -7.76 -9.24
N SER A 256 8.44 -8.37 -8.10
CA SER A 256 7.92 -9.68 -7.68
C SER A 256 6.53 -9.63 -7.03
N TYR A 257 6.01 -8.42 -6.77
CA TYR A 257 4.71 -8.18 -6.15
C TYR A 257 3.92 -7.15 -6.96
N GLY A 258 2.60 -7.32 -7.04
CA GLY A 258 1.70 -6.42 -7.79
C GLY A 258 1.20 -7.06 -9.08
N GLU A 259 1.58 -6.54 -10.23
CA GLU A 259 1.24 -7.14 -11.52
C GLU A 259 2.08 -8.41 -11.76
N HIS A 260 1.53 -9.34 -12.54
CA HIS A 260 2.27 -10.57 -12.92
C HIS A 260 3.56 -10.20 -13.69
N PRO A 261 4.66 -10.97 -13.55
CA PRO A 261 5.90 -10.72 -14.30
C PRO A 261 5.71 -10.62 -15.82
N ASP A 262 4.79 -11.40 -16.38
CA ASP A 262 4.45 -11.38 -17.81
C ASP A 262 3.39 -10.34 -18.18
N SER A 263 3.00 -9.47 -17.25
CA SER A 263 2.04 -8.40 -17.57
C SER A 263 2.64 -7.42 -18.58
N VAL A 264 1.78 -6.77 -19.35
CA VAL A 264 2.21 -5.73 -20.31
C VAL A 264 2.98 -4.63 -19.59
N TYR A 265 2.55 -4.26 -18.38
CA TYR A 265 3.24 -3.24 -17.58
C TYR A 265 4.67 -3.66 -17.24
N THR A 266 4.83 -4.84 -16.63
CA THR A 266 6.15 -5.33 -16.19
C THR A 266 7.11 -5.48 -17.37
N ARG A 267 6.65 -6.07 -18.48
CA ARG A 267 7.47 -6.22 -19.68
C ARG A 267 7.94 -4.89 -20.26
N GLN A 268 7.02 -3.93 -20.45
CA GLN A 268 7.39 -2.60 -20.99
C GLN A 268 8.29 -1.82 -20.04
N LEU A 269 8.11 -1.97 -18.73
CA LEU A 269 8.98 -1.36 -17.75
C LEU A 269 10.41 -1.92 -17.83
N ILE A 270 10.55 -3.25 -17.92
CA ILE A 270 11.85 -3.90 -18.06
C ILE A 270 12.52 -3.50 -19.39
N GLU A 271 11.76 -3.50 -20.47
CA GLU A 271 12.25 -3.08 -21.81
C GLU A 271 12.79 -1.64 -21.76
N LYS A 272 12.02 -0.69 -21.19
CA LYS A 272 12.44 0.70 -21.04
C LYS A 272 13.67 0.84 -20.13
N GLY A 273 13.67 0.17 -18.98
CA GLY A 273 14.80 0.22 -18.05
C GLY A 273 16.10 -0.31 -18.69
N LYS A 274 16.01 -1.44 -19.40
CA LYS A 274 17.15 -1.99 -20.14
C LYS A 274 17.55 -1.15 -21.36
N HIS A 275 16.61 -0.52 -22.03
CA HIS A 275 16.92 0.39 -23.13
C HIS A 275 17.76 1.59 -22.68
N ILE A 276 17.42 2.19 -21.51
CA ILE A 276 18.13 3.37 -20.98
C ILE A 276 19.45 2.99 -20.30
N PHE A 277 19.46 1.91 -19.50
CA PHE A 277 20.54 1.59 -18.56
C PHE A 277 21.28 0.27 -18.89
N GLY A 278 20.86 -0.47 -19.89
CA GLY A 278 21.48 -1.76 -20.24
C GLY A 278 21.44 -2.74 -19.06
N ASN A 279 22.58 -3.36 -18.81
CA ASN A 279 22.75 -4.34 -17.72
C ASN A 279 22.76 -3.70 -16.32
N LYS A 280 22.82 -2.39 -16.20
CA LYS A 280 22.72 -1.67 -14.93
C LYS A 280 21.30 -1.72 -14.34
N PHE A 281 20.26 -2.02 -15.14
CA PHE A 281 18.89 -2.19 -14.69
C PHE A 281 18.59 -3.65 -14.32
N ILE A 282 18.33 -3.89 -13.02
CA ILE A 282 18.13 -5.22 -12.43
C ILE A 282 16.69 -5.35 -11.93
N PRO A 283 15.77 -5.96 -12.71
CA PRO A 283 14.43 -6.24 -12.24
C PRO A 283 14.43 -7.45 -11.29
N LEU A 284 13.91 -7.28 -10.08
CA LEU A 284 13.70 -8.37 -9.13
C LEU A 284 12.32 -8.99 -9.36
N LEU A 285 12.29 -10.11 -10.10
CA LEU A 285 11.06 -10.81 -10.46
C LEU A 285 10.70 -11.93 -9.47
N THR A 286 11.70 -12.47 -8.77
CA THR A 286 11.52 -13.55 -7.79
C THR A 286 11.11 -12.96 -6.44
N TYR A 287 10.10 -13.56 -5.82
CA TYR A 287 9.71 -13.21 -4.46
C TYR A 287 10.81 -13.66 -3.49
N LEU A 288 11.26 -12.72 -2.67
CA LEU A 288 12.20 -12.97 -1.58
C LEU A 288 11.44 -13.02 -0.26
N ASP A 289 11.89 -13.87 0.66
CA ASP A 289 11.41 -13.79 2.03
C ASP A 289 11.80 -12.46 2.68
N ARG A 290 11.19 -12.15 3.82
CA ARG A 290 11.35 -10.86 4.48
C ARG A 290 12.80 -10.53 4.82
N ASP A 291 13.54 -11.53 5.32
CA ASP A 291 14.91 -11.32 5.80
C ASP A 291 15.88 -11.12 4.63
N GLN A 292 15.74 -11.92 3.56
CA GLN A 292 16.48 -11.75 2.30
C GLN A 292 16.20 -10.39 1.67
N TYR A 293 14.93 -9.96 1.66
CA TYR A 293 14.53 -8.68 1.11
C TYR A 293 15.15 -7.50 1.87
N TYR A 294 15.10 -7.54 3.19
CA TYR A 294 15.69 -6.49 4.03
C TYR A 294 17.23 -6.52 4.04
N ALA A 295 17.87 -7.69 3.88
CA ALA A 295 19.31 -7.78 3.72
C ALA A 295 19.81 -7.01 2.48
N MET A 296 19.01 -6.94 1.41
CA MET A 296 19.36 -6.13 0.24
C MET A 296 19.41 -4.63 0.53
N PHE A 297 18.63 -4.12 1.49
CA PHE A 297 18.57 -2.69 1.81
C PHE A 297 19.92 -2.14 2.27
N GLN A 298 20.76 -2.96 2.88
CA GLN A 298 22.08 -2.55 3.29
C GLN A 298 23.00 -2.22 2.10
N LYS A 299 22.82 -2.94 0.97
CA LYS A 299 23.62 -2.75 -0.25
C LYS A 299 23.19 -1.52 -1.05
N VAL A 300 22.01 -0.96 -0.76
CA VAL A 300 21.44 0.20 -1.43
C VAL A 300 22.08 1.48 -0.89
N ASP A 301 22.32 2.46 -1.75
CA ASP A 301 22.81 3.80 -1.37
C ASP A 301 21.69 4.81 -1.43
N LEU A 302 20.89 4.76 -2.48
CA LEU A 302 19.87 5.72 -2.83
C LEU A 302 18.54 5.02 -3.10
N VAL A 303 17.45 5.60 -2.64
CA VAL A 303 16.10 5.05 -2.81
C VAL A 303 15.22 6.05 -3.55
N LEU A 304 14.47 5.57 -4.55
CA LEU A 304 13.51 6.37 -5.29
C LEU A 304 12.10 5.84 -5.10
N MET A 305 11.23 6.66 -4.50
CA MET A 305 9.82 6.35 -4.23
C MET A 305 8.92 7.36 -4.95
N ASN A 306 8.73 7.18 -6.26
CA ASN A 306 8.03 8.13 -7.14
C ASN A 306 6.49 7.97 -7.13
N HIS A 307 5.93 7.41 -6.05
CA HIS A 307 4.48 7.24 -5.90
C HIS A 307 3.82 8.44 -5.24
N ILE A 308 2.70 8.89 -5.78
CA ILE A 308 1.90 9.99 -5.24
C ILE A 308 1.03 9.50 -4.07
N ARG A 309 0.35 8.35 -4.24
CA ARG A 309 -0.44 7.79 -3.14
C ARG A 309 0.43 7.21 -2.03
N SER A 310 -0.05 7.23 -0.80
CA SER A 310 0.61 6.52 0.31
C SER A 310 0.70 5.02 0.01
N GLN A 311 1.93 4.56 -0.16
CA GLN A 311 2.28 3.14 -0.32
C GLN A 311 3.73 2.92 0.12
N ALA A 312 4.14 1.66 0.28
CA ALA A 312 5.50 1.27 0.65
C ALA A 312 6.02 1.86 1.97
N ALA A 313 5.15 2.30 2.87
CA ALA A 313 5.57 2.91 4.14
C ALA A 313 6.57 2.02 4.91
N GLY A 314 6.31 0.71 5.00
CA GLY A 314 7.24 -0.23 5.63
C GLY A 314 8.64 -0.21 5.01
N ASN A 315 8.74 -0.14 3.67
CA ASN A 315 10.03 -0.05 2.99
C ASN A 315 10.72 1.29 3.28
N VAL A 316 9.97 2.41 3.20
CA VAL A 316 10.51 3.75 3.47
C VAL A 316 11.08 3.81 4.88
N PHE A 317 10.34 3.36 5.88
CA PHE A 317 10.84 3.35 7.27
C PHE A 317 12.01 2.39 7.49
N ALA A 318 12.01 1.24 6.81
CA ALA A 318 13.14 0.33 6.87
C ALA A 318 14.41 0.94 6.26
N PHE A 319 14.30 1.65 5.13
CA PHE A 319 15.43 2.39 4.55
C PHE A 319 15.91 3.54 5.44
N LEU A 320 14.99 4.29 6.05
CA LEU A 320 15.35 5.34 7.01
C LEU A 320 16.10 4.78 8.22
N LYS A 321 15.66 3.62 8.73
CA LYS A 321 16.31 2.93 9.85
C LYS A 321 17.75 2.56 9.55
N VAL A 322 18.06 2.18 8.32
CA VAL A 322 19.43 1.85 7.90
C VAL A 322 20.18 3.07 7.30
N GLY A 323 19.66 4.28 7.50
CA GLY A 323 20.35 5.52 7.17
C GLY A 323 20.39 5.88 5.68
N LYS A 324 19.44 5.41 4.86
CA LYS A 324 19.44 5.67 3.41
C LYS A 324 18.81 7.00 3.07
N ILE A 325 19.32 7.62 2.00
CA ILE A 325 18.72 8.80 1.35
C ILE A 325 17.57 8.35 0.46
N ILE A 326 16.43 9.04 0.56
CA ILE A 326 15.23 8.70 -0.20
C ILE A 326 14.73 9.92 -0.96
N PHE A 327 14.66 9.81 -2.29
CA PHE A 327 13.95 10.76 -3.13
C PHE A 327 12.50 10.32 -3.29
N MET A 328 11.57 11.22 -2.99
CA MET A 328 10.13 10.93 -3.00
C MET A 328 9.35 11.98 -3.80
N GLU A 329 8.25 11.55 -4.40
CA GLU A 329 7.29 12.46 -5.02
C GLU A 329 6.66 13.40 -3.97
N GLU A 330 6.73 14.71 -4.20
CA GLU A 330 6.35 15.76 -3.25
C GLU A 330 4.85 15.79 -2.94
N LYS A 331 4.03 15.34 -3.90
CA LYS A 331 2.59 15.22 -3.72
C LYS A 331 2.20 14.03 -2.85
N SER A 332 3.14 13.14 -2.54
CA SER A 332 2.88 11.99 -1.67
C SER A 332 2.57 12.45 -0.25
N THR A 333 1.48 11.95 0.30
CA THR A 333 1.12 12.17 1.71
C THR A 333 2.16 11.61 2.68
N LEU A 334 2.90 10.58 2.27
CA LEU A 334 4.03 10.05 3.04
C LEU A 334 5.21 11.03 3.01
N TYR A 335 5.53 11.63 1.86
CA TYR A 335 6.55 12.69 1.79
C TYR A 335 6.18 13.87 2.69
N GLN A 336 4.92 14.33 2.61
CA GLN A 336 4.44 15.45 3.43
C GLN A 336 4.59 15.18 4.93
N LEU A 337 4.24 13.97 5.39
CA LEU A 337 4.44 13.56 6.78
C LEU A 337 5.93 13.58 7.17
N LEU A 338 6.80 12.95 6.37
CA LEU A 338 8.22 12.86 6.70
C LEU A 338 8.89 14.24 6.73
N ARG A 339 8.48 15.15 5.84
CA ARG A 339 8.97 16.54 5.83
C ARG A 339 8.42 17.36 7.01
N SER A 340 7.17 17.16 7.41
CA SER A 340 6.60 17.83 8.60
C SER A 340 7.27 17.40 9.92
N GLU A 341 7.81 16.19 9.96
CA GLU A 341 8.59 15.67 11.10
C GLU A 341 10.11 15.97 10.96
N ASN A 342 10.51 16.81 9.99
CA ASN A 342 11.90 17.26 9.75
C ASN A 342 12.90 16.12 9.49
N ILE A 343 12.49 15.07 8.76
CA ILE A 343 13.38 13.98 8.39
C ILE A 343 14.31 14.45 7.27
N GLU A 344 15.58 14.63 7.59
CA GLU A 344 16.61 15.17 6.68
C GLU A 344 16.98 14.24 5.52
N GLN A 345 16.74 12.93 5.65
CA GLN A 345 17.05 11.93 4.62
C GLN A 345 16.08 11.92 3.45
N ILE A 346 15.01 12.75 3.50
CA ILE A 346 13.96 12.81 2.49
C ILE A 346 14.18 14.01 1.58
N TYR A 347 14.30 13.74 0.30
CA TYR A 347 14.50 14.72 -0.77
C TYR A 347 13.33 14.68 -1.76
N PRO A 348 12.98 15.83 -2.36
CA PRO A 348 11.94 15.86 -3.39
C PRO A 348 12.45 15.19 -4.68
N MET A 349 11.58 14.41 -5.31
CA MET A 349 11.92 13.70 -6.55
C MET A 349 12.29 14.67 -7.69
N SER A 350 11.68 15.84 -7.72
CA SER A 350 11.95 16.89 -8.72
C SER A 350 13.39 17.43 -8.68
N GLU A 351 14.08 17.28 -7.54
CA GLU A 351 15.47 17.73 -7.42
C GLU A 351 16.48 16.72 -7.97
N LEU A 352 16.11 15.44 -8.15
CA LEU A 352 17.04 14.38 -8.52
C LEU A 352 17.86 14.71 -9.78
N GLN A 353 17.24 15.29 -10.78
CA GLN A 353 17.88 15.65 -12.04
C GLN A 353 18.97 16.73 -11.91
N HIS A 354 19.01 17.47 -10.79
CA HIS A 354 19.98 18.53 -10.53
C HIS A 354 21.24 18.03 -9.81
N TYR A 355 21.24 16.78 -9.36
CA TYR A 355 22.39 16.17 -8.71
C TYR A 355 23.31 15.49 -9.73
N SER A 356 24.59 15.85 -9.74
CA SER A 356 25.62 15.07 -10.43
C SER A 356 25.84 13.74 -9.70
N PHE A 357 26.48 12.79 -10.35
CA PHE A 357 26.86 11.51 -9.76
C PHE A 357 27.69 11.70 -8.46
N SER A 358 28.70 12.55 -8.50
CA SER A 358 29.56 12.87 -7.32
C SER A 358 28.79 13.53 -6.18
N ALA A 359 27.81 14.40 -6.50
CA ALA A 359 26.96 15.01 -5.49
C ALA A 359 26.04 13.98 -4.81
N LEU A 360 25.49 13.02 -5.57
CA LEU A 360 24.73 11.90 -5.00
C LEU A 360 25.59 11.01 -4.11
N GLN A 361 26.85 10.71 -4.50
CA GLN A 361 27.77 9.95 -3.67
C GLN A 361 28.02 10.66 -2.33
N ALA A 362 28.31 11.96 -2.37
CA ALA A 362 28.52 12.76 -1.16
C ALA A 362 27.28 12.77 -0.26
N LEU A 363 26.09 12.88 -0.87
CA LEU A 363 24.81 12.88 -0.15
C LEU A 363 24.55 11.55 0.56
N THR A 364 24.84 10.42 -0.07
CA THR A 364 24.63 9.09 0.52
C THR A 364 25.55 8.84 1.73
N ILE A 365 26.77 9.38 1.72
CA ILE A 365 27.67 9.33 2.88
C ILE A 365 27.06 10.09 4.07
N LYS A 366 26.51 11.28 3.83
CA LYS A 366 25.84 12.08 4.87
C LYS A 366 24.61 11.37 5.44
N GLY A 367 23.83 10.68 4.60
CA GLY A 367 22.65 9.94 5.04
C GLY A 367 22.96 8.86 6.06
N HIS A 368 24.05 8.13 5.92
CA HIS A 368 24.45 7.07 6.86
C HIS A 368 24.69 7.55 8.30
N THR A 369 24.98 8.82 8.51
CA THR A 369 25.23 9.41 9.83
C THR A 369 23.96 9.87 10.54
N ASN A 370 22.85 10.01 9.83
CA ASN A 370 21.61 10.58 10.36
C ASN A 370 20.54 9.48 10.59
N LYS A 371 20.23 9.15 11.86
CA LYS A 371 19.40 8.02 12.26
C LYS A 371 17.95 8.39 12.65
N ASN A 372 17.52 9.63 12.42
CA ASN A 372 16.25 10.16 12.98
C ASN A 372 14.96 9.57 12.38
N GLY A 373 15.03 8.80 11.28
CA GLY A 373 13.85 8.30 10.57
C GLY A 373 13.00 7.27 11.34
N THR A 374 13.52 6.64 12.41
CA THR A 374 12.77 5.61 13.15
C THR A 374 11.89 6.17 14.28
N GLU A 375 12.15 7.38 14.72
CA GLU A 375 11.45 7.98 15.86
C GLU A 375 9.96 8.18 15.60
N ILE A 376 9.59 8.49 14.35
CA ILE A 376 8.18 8.67 13.97
C ILE A 376 7.37 7.39 14.19
N ILE A 377 7.85 6.25 13.71
CA ILE A 377 7.13 4.98 13.89
C ILE A 377 7.06 4.62 15.35
N ASN A 378 8.14 4.78 16.10
CA ASN A 378 8.14 4.50 17.52
C ASN A 378 7.16 5.40 18.28
N LYS A 379 7.06 6.68 17.89
CA LYS A 379 6.05 7.62 18.42
C LYS A 379 4.64 7.13 18.09
N ARG A 380 4.35 6.77 16.82
CA ARG A 380 3.03 6.29 16.40
C ARG A 380 2.66 4.94 17.03
N LEU A 381 3.62 4.04 17.23
CA LEU A 381 3.39 2.79 17.96
C LEU A 381 3.03 3.05 19.42
N LYS A 382 3.66 4.03 20.09
CA LYS A 382 3.31 4.43 21.45
C LYS A 382 1.94 5.09 21.56
N GLU A 383 1.53 5.87 20.56
CA GLU A 383 0.21 6.51 20.47
C GLU A 383 -0.92 5.52 20.20
N ARG A 384 -0.60 4.31 19.75
CA ARG A 384 -1.53 3.23 19.46
C ARG A 384 -2.20 2.74 20.74
N ASN A 385 -3.50 2.94 20.86
CA ASN A 385 -4.29 2.53 22.02
C ASN A 385 -5.54 1.77 21.58
N LEU A 386 -5.36 0.51 21.12
CA LEU A 386 -6.47 -0.35 20.72
C LEU A 386 -7.40 -0.66 21.90
N LYS A 387 -6.88 -0.79 23.13
CA LYS A 387 -7.65 -1.09 24.33
C LYS A 387 -8.83 -0.14 24.50
N LYS A 388 -8.60 1.17 24.31
CA LYS A 388 -9.63 2.20 24.43
C LYS A 388 -10.82 2.03 23.47
N TYR A 389 -10.61 1.36 22.35
CA TYR A 389 -11.61 1.23 21.27
C TYR A 389 -12.19 -0.17 21.13
N LEU A 390 -11.55 -1.18 21.70
CA LEU A 390 -12.00 -2.58 21.65
C LEU A 390 -12.65 -3.06 22.97
N GLN A 391 -12.49 -2.35 24.05
CA GLN A 391 -13.18 -2.56 25.33
C GLN A 391 -14.51 -1.80 25.35
#